data_0c316f7f1a8d23b9ce1ce380631d40b0
#
_entry.id   0c316f7f1a8d23b9ce1ce380631d40b0
#
_cell.length_a   1.000
_cell.length_b   1.000
_cell.length_c   1.000
_cell.angle_alpha   90.00
_cell.angle_beta   90.00
_cell.angle_gamma   90.00
#
_symmetry.space_group_name_H-M   'P 1'
#
loop_
_entity.id
_entity.type
_entity.pdbx_description
1 polymer ?
#
loop_
_entity_poly.entity_id
_entity_poly.type
_entity_poly.pdbx_seq_one_letter_code
_entity_poly.pdbx_strand_id
1 'polypeptide(L)'
;TGASTWAQTRVSKSSPCIATVGTLRILLVVNSFASSVTARNTVIVHRRLSRGHDVEVVETNRRGHATRFAHDAARRGIDVVIGFGGDGTLNEVATGIAGTDTALGVLPGGSTNVFARTIGLPNDPVAAADHLANGIDAVDLRPIGLGQVNGRYFCFHTGVGFDAAVVERVEQRGSLKRWLGHPLFIWAGLSTWLTGYDHRTPHFRLHGDGGPDVDDGYFTIVLNTNPYTYLGNRPLDLSPAATLDRGLVAITFTTMNAAAILTSLAGALRGGGVKPADHLDIRIDVTHLVVEHETPFPYQVDGDALGTTKRLEFTHVPDAVKLVFPS
;
A
#
# COMPACT_ATOMS: atom_id res chain seq x y z
N THR A 1 54.98 30.41 -29.12
CA THR A 1 54.47 29.55 -30.17
C THR A 1 54.46 28.09 -29.71
N GLY A 2 53.34 27.61 -29.25
CA GLY A 2 53.19 26.22 -28.82
C GLY A 2 51.70 25.89 -28.81
N ALA A 3 51.22 25.37 -29.93
CA ALA A 3 49.83 24.91 -30.04
C ALA A 3 49.74 23.53 -29.39
N SER A 4 48.92 23.38 -28.35
CA SER A 4 48.55 22.12 -27.74
C SER A 4 47.33 21.53 -28.44
N THR A 5 47.49 20.41 -29.10
CA THR A 5 46.50 19.62 -29.77
C THR A 5 45.71 18.83 -28.74
N TRP A 6 44.44 19.13 -28.55
CA TRP A 6 43.51 18.30 -27.77
C TRP A 6 42.96 17.19 -28.66
N ALA A 7 43.41 15.97 -28.38
CA ALA A 7 42.85 14.76 -29.01
C ALA A 7 41.41 14.54 -28.57
N GLN A 8 40.48 14.63 -29.51
CA GLN A 8 39.07 14.27 -29.28
C GLN A 8 38.98 12.73 -29.22
N THR A 9 38.84 12.21 -28.01
CA THR A 9 38.48 10.81 -27.80
C THR A 9 37.00 10.63 -28.17
N ARG A 10 36.74 10.02 -29.32
CA ARG A 10 35.39 9.57 -29.68
C ARG A 10 34.96 8.48 -28.67
N VAL A 11 34.09 8.84 -27.76
CA VAL A 11 33.32 7.84 -27.01
C VAL A 11 32.34 7.18 -27.95
N SER A 12 32.63 5.95 -28.32
CA SER A 12 31.72 5.07 -29.04
C SER A 12 30.47 4.88 -28.15
N LYS A 13 29.34 5.44 -28.57
CA LYS A 13 28.03 5.07 -28.03
C LYS A 13 27.72 3.65 -28.47
N SER A 14 28.12 2.67 -27.66
CA SER A 14 27.56 1.34 -27.73
C SER A 14 26.08 1.47 -27.38
N SER A 15 25.18 1.29 -28.33
CA SER A 15 23.76 1.07 -28.09
C SER A 15 23.64 -0.05 -27.05
N PRO A 16 22.84 0.10 -25.99
CA PRO A 16 22.60 -1.02 -25.09
C PRO A 16 21.98 -2.13 -25.93
N CYS A 17 22.62 -3.28 -25.95
CA CYS A 17 22.06 -4.51 -26.47
C CYS A 17 20.79 -4.75 -25.62
N ILE A 18 19.60 -4.57 -26.21
CA ILE A 18 18.34 -4.95 -25.61
C ILE A 18 18.42 -6.47 -25.48
N ALA A 19 18.77 -6.95 -24.30
CA ALA A 19 18.64 -8.36 -24.00
C ALA A 19 17.13 -8.66 -24.16
N THR A 20 16.80 -9.45 -25.18
CA THR A 20 15.44 -9.95 -25.42
C THR A 20 15.09 -10.79 -24.19
N VAL A 21 14.21 -10.26 -23.33
CA VAL A 21 13.68 -11.01 -22.20
C VAL A 21 12.98 -12.24 -22.77
N GLY A 22 13.32 -13.41 -22.27
CA GLY A 22 12.62 -14.65 -22.65
C GLY A 22 11.13 -14.52 -22.28
N THR A 23 10.30 -15.35 -22.89
CA THR A 23 8.87 -15.42 -22.58
C THR A 23 8.69 -15.73 -21.09
N LEU A 24 8.13 -14.80 -20.34
CA LEU A 24 7.80 -14.97 -18.92
C LEU A 24 6.44 -15.66 -18.78
N ARG A 25 6.28 -16.40 -17.69
CA ARG A 25 5.02 -16.99 -17.27
C ARG A 25 4.35 -16.05 -16.28
N ILE A 26 3.14 -15.59 -16.60
CA ILE A 26 2.40 -14.60 -15.83
C ILE A 26 1.07 -15.18 -15.37
N LEU A 27 0.71 -15.00 -14.09
CA LEU A 27 -0.63 -15.24 -13.60
C LEU A 27 -1.35 -13.90 -13.39
N LEU A 28 -2.44 -13.65 -14.10
CA LEU A 28 -3.32 -12.51 -13.89
C LEU A 28 -4.49 -12.91 -12.97
N VAL A 29 -4.45 -12.43 -11.73
CA VAL A 29 -5.49 -12.65 -10.72
C VAL A 29 -6.51 -11.53 -10.79
N VAL A 30 -7.71 -11.82 -11.28
CA VAL A 30 -8.78 -10.85 -11.56
C VAL A 30 -9.82 -10.88 -10.47
N ASN A 31 -10.12 -9.74 -9.87
CA ASN A 31 -11.26 -9.56 -8.98
C ASN A 31 -12.42 -8.87 -9.73
N SER A 32 -13.30 -9.65 -10.32
CA SER A 32 -14.44 -9.15 -11.11
C SER A 32 -15.48 -8.34 -10.30
N PHE A 33 -15.42 -8.38 -8.96
CA PHE A 33 -16.26 -7.54 -8.08
C PHE A 33 -15.71 -6.13 -7.88
N ALA A 34 -14.45 -5.87 -8.28
CA ALA A 34 -13.86 -4.55 -8.15
C ALA A 34 -14.45 -3.58 -9.19
N SER A 35 -14.62 -2.31 -8.80
CA SER A 35 -15.44 -1.32 -9.52
C SER A 35 -14.98 -1.01 -10.95
N SER A 36 -13.68 -1.08 -11.24
CA SER A 36 -13.09 -0.77 -12.55
C SER A 36 -12.71 -2.03 -13.34
N VAL A 37 -12.94 -3.23 -12.78
CA VAL A 37 -12.71 -4.51 -13.47
C VAL A 37 -13.96 -4.87 -14.25
N THR A 38 -13.87 -4.81 -15.57
CA THR A 38 -14.94 -5.20 -16.50
C THR A 38 -14.42 -6.27 -17.45
N ALA A 39 -15.31 -7.09 -18.01
CA ALA A 39 -14.94 -8.10 -19.00
C ALA A 39 -14.14 -7.46 -20.17
N ARG A 40 -14.55 -6.26 -20.62
CA ARG A 40 -13.84 -5.51 -21.66
C ARG A 40 -12.40 -5.17 -21.24
N ASN A 41 -12.24 -4.59 -20.05
CA ASN A 41 -10.91 -4.21 -19.56
C ASN A 41 -10.03 -5.45 -19.35
N THR A 42 -10.59 -6.53 -18.82
CA THR A 42 -9.85 -7.80 -18.62
C THR A 42 -9.31 -8.35 -19.94
N VAL A 43 -10.13 -8.38 -21.00
CA VAL A 43 -9.70 -8.82 -22.33
C VAL A 43 -8.59 -7.92 -22.88
N ILE A 44 -8.72 -6.60 -22.75
CA ILE A 44 -7.70 -5.65 -23.24
C ILE A 44 -6.39 -5.83 -22.47
N VAL A 45 -6.44 -5.89 -21.14
CA VAL A 45 -5.28 -6.10 -20.27
C VAL A 45 -4.58 -7.43 -20.62
N HIS A 46 -5.35 -8.53 -20.67
CA HIS A 46 -4.81 -9.84 -21.04
C HIS A 46 -4.09 -9.79 -22.40
N ARG A 47 -4.73 -9.21 -23.43
CA ARG A 47 -4.14 -9.09 -24.76
C ARG A 47 -2.85 -8.27 -24.77
N ARG A 48 -2.72 -7.26 -23.91
CA ARG A 48 -1.51 -6.45 -23.80
C ARG A 48 -0.36 -7.22 -23.18
N LEU A 49 -0.62 -7.91 -22.08
CA LEU A 49 0.36 -8.71 -21.35
C LEU A 49 0.81 -9.94 -22.18
N SER A 50 -0.08 -10.51 -23.01
CA SER A 50 0.22 -11.67 -23.86
C SER A 50 1.05 -11.33 -25.10
N ARG A 51 1.52 -10.11 -25.29
CA ARG A 51 2.36 -9.70 -26.46
C ARG A 51 3.80 -10.15 -26.36
N GLY A 52 4.14 -11.06 -25.58
CA GLY A 52 5.54 -11.58 -25.44
C GLY A 52 5.64 -12.58 -24.31
N HIS A 53 4.54 -12.77 -23.58
CA HIS A 53 4.51 -13.60 -22.39
C HIS A 53 3.38 -14.62 -22.42
N ASP A 54 3.52 -15.67 -21.63
CA ASP A 54 2.47 -16.67 -21.40
C ASP A 54 1.62 -16.25 -20.20
N VAL A 55 0.35 -15.90 -20.46
CA VAL A 55 -0.53 -15.31 -19.46
C VAL A 55 -1.71 -16.23 -19.14
N GLU A 56 -1.71 -16.77 -17.93
CA GLU A 56 -2.83 -17.49 -17.34
C GLU A 56 -3.75 -16.48 -16.61
N VAL A 57 -5.06 -16.66 -16.70
CA VAL A 57 -6.05 -15.80 -16.01
C VAL A 57 -6.85 -16.62 -15.03
N VAL A 58 -6.98 -16.13 -13.80
CA VAL A 58 -7.85 -16.71 -12.77
C VAL A 58 -8.72 -15.63 -12.15
N GLU A 59 -9.96 -15.99 -11.80
CA GLU A 59 -10.89 -15.06 -11.16
C GLU A 59 -11.10 -15.40 -9.69
N THR A 60 -11.10 -14.37 -8.85
CA THR A 60 -11.45 -14.50 -7.44
C THR A 60 -12.95 -14.38 -7.25
N ASN A 61 -13.53 -15.15 -6.31
CA ASN A 61 -14.96 -15.05 -5.96
C ASN A 61 -15.20 -14.83 -4.46
N ARG A 62 -14.16 -14.82 -3.63
CA ARG A 62 -14.22 -14.57 -2.18
C ARG A 62 -12.86 -14.13 -1.64
N ARG A 63 -12.85 -13.60 -0.42
CA ARG A 63 -11.61 -13.28 0.33
C ARG A 63 -10.72 -14.53 0.48
N GLY A 64 -9.42 -14.32 0.40
CA GLY A 64 -8.38 -15.34 0.49
C GLY A 64 -8.13 -16.12 -0.81
N HIS A 65 -8.93 -15.93 -1.87
CA HIS A 65 -8.67 -16.60 -3.15
C HIS A 65 -7.42 -16.07 -3.83
N ALA A 66 -7.20 -14.76 -3.84
CA ALA A 66 -6.00 -14.19 -4.46
C ALA A 66 -4.73 -14.68 -3.76
N THR A 67 -4.73 -14.79 -2.42
CA THR A 67 -3.61 -15.36 -1.66
C THR A 67 -3.33 -16.81 -2.07
N ARG A 68 -4.37 -17.64 -2.20
CA ARG A 68 -4.20 -19.05 -2.59
C ARG A 68 -3.67 -19.20 -4.00
N PHE A 69 -4.21 -18.44 -4.97
CA PHE A 69 -3.75 -18.47 -6.35
C PHE A 69 -2.30 -17.97 -6.46
N ALA A 70 -1.95 -16.90 -5.76
CA ALA A 70 -0.61 -16.37 -5.73
C ALA A 70 0.39 -17.35 -5.11
N HIS A 71 0.06 -17.97 -4.00
CA HIS A 71 0.89 -19.00 -3.36
C HIS A 71 1.07 -20.24 -4.27
N ASP A 72 0.02 -20.72 -4.93
CA ASP A 72 0.12 -21.82 -5.90
C ASP A 72 1.00 -21.42 -7.10
N ALA A 73 0.82 -20.22 -7.62
CA ALA A 73 1.63 -19.68 -8.72
C ALA A 73 3.13 -19.66 -8.36
N ALA A 74 3.47 -19.17 -7.17
CA ALA A 74 4.85 -19.17 -6.68
C ALA A 74 5.44 -20.59 -6.61
N ARG A 75 4.67 -21.56 -6.11
CA ARG A 75 5.09 -22.98 -6.07
C ARG A 75 5.28 -23.60 -7.45
N ARG A 76 4.53 -23.12 -8.46
CA ARG A 76 4.62 -23.56 -9.87
C ARG A 76 5.76 -22.86 -10.61
N GLY A 77 6.48 -21.94 -9.96
CA GLY A 77 7.55 -21.16 -10.59
C GLY A 77 7.02 -20.16 -11.62
N ILE A 78 5.85 -19.56 -11.38
CA ILE A 78 5.35 -18.42 -12.17
C ILE A 78 6.25 -17.22 -11.90
N ASP A 79 6.69 -16.54 -12.97
CA ASP A 79 7.63 -15.43 -12.86
C ASP A 79 7.00 -14.17 -12.26
N VAL A 80 5.75 -13.85 -12.68
CA VAL A 80 5.02 -12.67 -12.24
C VAL A 80 3.58 -13.01 -11.90
N VAL A 81 3.10 -12.59 -10.72
CA VAL A 81 1.68 -12.61 -10.37
C VAL A 81 1.15 -11.19 -10.35
N ILE A 82 0.15 -10.92 -11.18
CA ILE A 82 -0.45 -9.60 -11.30
C ILE A 82 -1.79 -9.57 -10.58
N GLY A 83 -1.94 -8.69 -9.59
CA GLY A 83 -3.22 -8.41 -8.95
C GLY A 83 -4.01 -7.37 -9.75
N PHE A 84 -5.13 -7.78 -10.39
CA PHE A 84 -6.06 -6.88 -11.05
C PHE A 84 -7.34 -6.74 -10.21
N GLY A 85 -7.34 -5.72 -9.36
CA GLY A 85 -8.40 -5.47 -8.39
C GLY A 85 -8.15 -4.22 -7.57
N GLY A 86 -8.83 -4.10 -6.43
CA GLY A 86 -8.54 -3.04 -5.45
C GLY A 86 -7.37 -3.42 -4.54
N ASP A 87 -7.05 -2.51 -3.61
CA ASP A 87 -5.92 -2.66 -2.69
C ASP A 87 -5.97 -3.95 -1.86
N GLY A 88 -7.16 -4.43 -1.47
CA GLY A 88 -7.32 -5.72 -0.78
C GLY A 88 -6.92 -6.93 -1.64
N THR A 89 -7.21 -6.90 -2.96
CA THR A 89 -6.77 -7.96 -3.88
C THR A 89 -5.25 -7.96 -4.01
N LEU A 90 -4.66 -6.78 -4.08
CA LEU A 90 -3.21 -6.60 -4.10
C LEU A 90 -2.56 -7.15 -2.83
N ASN A 91 -3.08 -6.81 -1.66
CA ASN A 91 -2.59 -7.31 -0.37
C ASN A 91 -2.63 -8.85 -0.32
N GLU A 92 -3.73 -9.46 -0.80
CA GLU A 92 -3.84 -10.91 -0.88
C GLU A 92 -2.78 -11.53 -1.80
N VAL A 93 -2.52 -10.93 -2.98
CA VAL A 93 -1.48 -11.42 -3.90
C VAL A 93 -0.09 -11.27 -3.26
N ALA A 94 0.24 -10.08 -2.74
CA ALA A 94 1.51 -9.83 -2.08
C ALA A 94 1.76 -10.82 -0.92
N THR A 95 0.74 -11.06 -0.09
CA THR A 95 0.79 -12.05 0.99
C THR A 95 1.08 -13.46 0.47
N GLY A 96 0.51 -13.83 -0.68
CA GLY A 96 0.68 -15.17 -1.25
C GLY A 96 2.07 -15.44 -1.82
N ILE A 97 2.77 -14.41 -2.30
CA ILE A 97 4.11 -14.53 -2.91
C ILE A 97 5.24 -14.03 -2.00
N ALA A 98 4.92 -13.44 -0.83
CA ALA A 98 5.95 -12.91 0.07
C ALA A 98 7.01 -13.97 0.40
N GLY A 99 8.30 -13.58 0.33
CA GLY A 99 9.44 -14.46 0.57
C GLY A 99 9.73 -15.44 -0.55
N THR A 100 9.14 -15.28 -1.74
CA THR A 100 9.41 -16.13 -2.93
C THR A 100 10.11 -15.33 -4.03
N ASP A 101 10.54 -16.04 -5.07
CA ASP A 101 11.16 -15.40 -6.25
C ASP A 101 10.15 -14.78 -7.23
N THR A 102 8.87 -15.08 -7.08
CA THR A 102 7.80 -14.57 -7.94
C THR A 102 7.62 -13.06 -7.75
N ALA A 103 7.57 -12.31 -8.84
CA ALA A 103 7.39 -10.86 -8.79
C ALA A 103 5.91 -10.47 -8.68
N LEU A 104 5.64 -9.33 -8.04
CA LEU A 104 4.34 -8.70 -7.90
C LEU A 104 4.12 -7.71 -9.03
N GLY A 105 3.07 -7.90 -9.83
CA GLY A 105 2.53 -6.87 -10.72
C GLY A 105 1.24 -6.27 -10.15
N VAL A 106 0.99 -4.99 -10.45
CA VAL A 106 -0.15 -4.25 -9.91
C VAL A 106 -0.98 -3.64 -11.02
N LEU A 107 -2.30 -3.88 -11.01
CA LEU A 107 -3.24 -3.20 -11.89
C LEU A 107 -4.42 -2.63 -11.09
N PRO A 108 -4.71 -1.34 -11.24
CA PRO A 108 -5.79 -0.68 -10.53
C PRO A 108 -7.16 -1.20 -10.99
N GLY A 109 -7.95 -1.74 -10.08
CA GLY A 109 -9.29 -2.23 -10.36
C GLY A 109 -10.34 -1.73 -9.37
N GLY A 110 -9.92 -1.15 -8.25
CA GLY A 110 -10.79 -0.58 -7.22
C GLY A 110 -11.12 0.89 -7.44
N SER A 111 -11.70 1.52 -6.44
CA SER A 111 -12.08 2.95 -6.48
C SER A 111 -10.92 3.87 -6.12
N THR A 112 -10.06 3.50 -5.17
CA THR A 112 -8.99 4.37 -4.66
C THR A 112 -7.62 3.99 -5.20
N ASN A 113 -7.30 2.68 -5.23
CA ASN A 113 -6.06 2.11 -5.76
C ASN A 113 -4.81 2.81 -5.20
N VAL A 114 -4.72 2.88 -3.86
CA VAL A 114 -3.68 3.63 -3.15
C VAL A 114 -2.31 3.17 -3.60
N PHE A 115 -2.02 1.87 -3.53
CA PHE A 115 -0.70 1.33 -3.84
C PHE A 115 -0.32 1.51 -5.32
N ALA A 116 -1.24 1.23 -6.26
CA ALA A 116 -0.98 1.41 -7.69
C ALA A 116 -0.59 2.86 -8.01
N ARG A 117 -1.31 3.82 -7.43
CA ARG A 117 -1.03 5.25 -7.59
C ARG A 117 0.26 5.69 -6.90
N THR A 118 0.60 5.09 -5.76
CA THR A 118 1.85 5.34 -5.03
C THR A 118 3.07 4.99 -5.87
N ILE A 119 3.01 3.90 -6.65
CA ILE A 119 4.10 3.51 -7.55
C ILE A 119 4.03 4.19 -8.93
N GLY A 120 3.17 5.19 -9.10
CA GLY A 120 3.09 6.01 -10.31
C GLY A 120 2.20 5.46 -11.43
N LEU A 121 1.44 4.39 -11.21
CA LEU A 121 0.51 3.87 -12.21
C LEU A 121 -0.69 4.80 -12.42
N PRO A 122 -1.15 4.98 -13.68
CA PRO A 122 -2.44 5.60 -13.96
C PRO A 122 -3.58 4.86 -13.26
N ASN A 123 -4.64 5.59 -12.85
CA ASN A 123 -5.80 4.96 -12.21
C ASN A 123 -6.75 4.26 -13.23
N ASP A 124 -6.48 4.40 -14.53
CA ASP A 124 -7.15 3.63 -15.59
C ASP A 124 -6.44 2.29 -15.81
N PRO A 125 -7.13 1.14 -15.67
CA PRO A 125 -6.48 -0.17 -15.77
C PRO A 125 -5.89 -0.48 -17.13
N VAL A 126 -6.42 0.10 -18.21
CA VAL A 126 -5.93 -0.13 -19.56
C VAL A 126 -4.61 0.62 -19.80
N ALA A 127 -4.56 1.89 -19.36
CA ALA A 127 -3.32 2.67 -19.39
C ALA A 127 -2.26 2.08 -18.45
N ALA A 128 -2.65 1.66 -17.25
CA ALA A 128 -1.75 1.00 -16.30
C ALA A 128 -1.15 -0.30 -16.85
N ALA A 129 -1.90 -1.05 -17.66
CA ALA A 129 -1.41 -2.27 -18.27
C ALA A 129 -0.28 -2.03 -19.29
N ASP A 130 -0.28 -0.88 -19.99
CA ASP A 130 0.82 -0.53 -20.90
C ASP A 130 2.11 -0.22 -20.10
N HIS A 131 1.99 0.56 -19.01
CA HIS A 131 3.13 0.86 -18.15
C HIS A 131 3.68 -0.39 -17.45
N LEU A 132 2.80 -1.29 -16.99
CA LEU A 132 3.21 -2.54 -16.35
C LEU A 132 3.90 -3.47 -17.36
N ALA A 133 3.36 -3.61 -18.57
CA ALA A 133 3.98 -4.42 -19.62
C ALA A 133 5.38 -3.91 -19.98
N ASN A 134 5.56 -2.59 -20.10
CA ASN A 134 6.88 -2.01 -20.34
C ASN A 134 7.87 -2.32 -19.19
N GLY A 135 7.41 -2.26 -17.92
CA GLY A 135 8.22 -2.62 -16.76
C GLY A 135 8.62 -4.11 -16.76
N ILE A 136 7.70 -4.99 -17.18
CA ILE A 136 7.96 -6.44 -17.33
C ILE A 136 8.99 -6.67 -18.44
N ASP A 137 8.81 -6.05 -19.61
CA ASP A 137 9.71 -6.15 -20.75
C ASP A 137 11.12 -5.61 -20.45
N ALA A 138 11.20 -4.58 -19.61
CA ALA A 138 12.45 -3.99 -19.13
C ALA A 138 13.09 -4.77 -17.97
N VAL A 139 12.41 -5.78 -17.38
CA VAL A 139 12.82 -6.48 -16.16
C VAL A 139 13.12 -5.50 -15.01
N ASP A 140 12.34 -4.43 -14.89
CA ASP A 140 12.48 -3.48 -13.79
C ASP A 140 11.83 -4.06 -12.51
N LEU A 141 12.53 -5.03 -11.94
CA LEU A 141 12.13 -5.74 -10.72
C LEU A 141 12.93 -5.19 -9.54
N ARG A 142 12.24 -4.64 -8.56
CA ARG A 142 12.89 -4.08 -7.37
C ARG A 142 12.36 -4.76 -6.11
N PRO A 143 13.25 -5.19 -5.21
CA PRO A 143 12.81 -5.67 -3.90
C PRO A 143 12.17 -4.52 -3.12
N ILE A 144 11.07 -4.82 -2.44
CA ILE A 144 10.37 -3.88 -1.57
C ILE A 144 10.08 -4.51 -0.21
N GLY A 145 10.12 -3.68 0.82
CA GLY A 145 9.68 -4.07 2.15
C GLY A 145 8.16 -4.05 2.29
N LEU A 146 7.65 -4.94 3.14
CA LEU A 146 6.26 -4.96 3.58
C LEU A 146 6.16 -4.85 5.09
N GLY A 147 5.12 -4.20 5.57
CA GLY A 147 4.78 -4.27 6.97
C GLY A 147 4.08 -5.58 7.31
N GLN A 148 4.24 -6.04 8.54
CA GLN A 148 3.52 -7.19 9.07
C GLN A 148 2.93 -6.82 10.43
N VAL A 149 1.69 -7.20 10.68
CA VAL A 149 1.02 -7.05 11.97
C VAL A 149 0.44 -8.38 12.42
N ASN A 150 0.89 -8.90 13.57
CA ASN A 150 0.53 -10.23 14.07
C ASN A 150 0.63 -11.33 12.99
N GLY A 151 1.68 -11.29 12.17
CA GLY A 151 1.90 -12.24 11.08
C GLY A 151 1.15 -11.97 9.78
N ARG A 152 0.27 -10.97 9.71
CA ARG A 152 -0.43 -10.55 8.50
C ARG A 152 0.31 -9.41 7.80
N TYR A 153 0.61 -9.57 6.53
CA TYR A 153 1.23 -8.51 5.73
C TYR A 153 0.29 -7.35 5.45
N PHE A 154 0.86 -6.16 5.33
CA PHE A 154 0.20 -4.97 4.81
C PHE A 154 1.11 -4.22 3.83
N CYS A 155 0.49 -3.68 2.79
CA CYS A 155 1.22 -3.04 1.70
C CYS A 155 1.40 -1.54 1.93
N PHE A 156 0.41 -0.87 2.57
CA PHE A 156 0.47 0.58 2.72
C PHE A 156 0.25 1.08 4.14
N HIS A 157 -0.76 0.64 4.89
CA HIS A 157 -0.87 1.09 6.28
C HIS A 157 -1.76 0.21 7.17
N THR A 158 -1.55 0.33 8.46
CA THR A 158 -2.44 -0.20 9.50
C THR A 158 -2.84 0.92 10.43
N GLY A 159 -4.13 1.01 10.74
CA GLY A 159 -4.67 1.96 11.70
C GLY A 159 -5.14 1.27 12.98
N VAL A 160 -4.91 1.91 14.12
CA VAL A 160 -5.27 1.42 15.46
C VAL A 160 -6.08 2.48 16.17
N GLY A 161 -7.13 2.08 16.86
CA GLY A 161 -7.99 2.98 17.62
C GLY A 161 -8.96 3.76 16.75
N PHE A 162 -8.99 5.08 16.85
CA PHE A 162 -9.93 5.94 16.13
C PHE A 162 -9.95 5.72 14.62
N ASP A 163 -8.79 5.60 13.99
CA ASP A 163 -8.66 5.35 12.56
C ASP A 163 -9.41 4.06 12.15
N ALA A 164 -9.21 2.98 12.88
CA ALA A 164 -9.89 1.71 12.63
C ALA A 164 -11.41 1.78 12.87
N ALA A 165 -11.85 2.51 13.89
CA ALA A 165 -13.27 2.73 14.17
C ALA A 165 -13.97 3.50 13.03
N VAL A 166 -13.26 4.43 12.37
CA VAL A 166 -13.76 5.12 11.17
C VAL A 166 -13.92 4.15 10.01
N VAL A 167 -12.92 3.31 9.74
CA VAL A 167 -12.97 2.30 8.67
C VAL A 167 -14.11 1.32 8.90
N GLU A 168 -14.28 0.81 10.12
CA GLU A 168 -15.39 -0.09 10.47
C GLU A 168 -16.76 0.55 10.19
N ARG A 169 -16.94 1.82 10.55
CA ARG A 169 -18.19 2.54 10.30
C ARG A 169 -18.49 2.75 8.81
N VAL A 170 -17.46 2.90 7.99
CA VAL A 170 -17.58 2.94 6.53
C VAL A 170 -17.96 1.59 5.97
N GLU A 171 -17.36 0.50 6.46
CA GLU A 171 -17.64 -0.85 5.99
C GLU A 171 -19.07 -1.30 6.31
N GLN A 172 -19.62 -0.96 7.47
CA GLN A 172 -21.02 -1.23 7.84
C GLN A 172 -22.02 -0.62 6.85
N ARG A 173 -21.60 0.34 6.04
CA ARG A 173 -22.40 1.00 4.98
C ARG A 173 -21.91 0.67 3.57
N GLY A 174 -21.48 -0.55 3.34
CA GLY A 174 -20.82 -1.02 2.11
C GLY A 174 -21.56 -0.69 0.81
N SER A 175 -22.91 -0.63 0.80
CA SER A 175 -23.69 -0.23 -0.38
C SER A 175 -23.50 1.25 -0.75
N LEU A 176 -23.30 2.14 0.23
CA LEU A 176 -23.04 3.57 0.01
C LEU A 176 -21.58 3.88 -0.33
N LYS A 177 -20.63 3.04 0.08
CA LYS A 177 -19.18 3.20 -0.21
C LYS A 177 -18.94 3.33 -1.73
N ARG A 178 -19.72 2.60 -2.53
CA ARG A 178 -19.59 2.59 -3.99
C ARG A 178 -20.04 3.91 -4.65
N TRP A 179 -20.96 4.64 -4.02
CA TRP A 179 -21.57 5.87 -4.56
C TRP A 179 -21.03 7.15 -3.95
N LEU A 180 -20.70 7.17 -2.65
CA LEU A 180 -20.37 8.38 -1.91
C LEU A 180 -18.85 8.56 -1.68
N GLY A 181 -18.03 7.51 -1.85
CA GLY A 181 -16.56 7.62 -1.75
C GLY A 181 -16.08 8.51 -0.58
N HIS A 182 -15.38 9.59 -0.91
CA HIS A 182 -14.77 10.51 0.06
C HIS A 182 -15.73 11.19 1.04
N PRO A 183 -16.95 11.67 0.63
CA PRO A 183 -17.91 12.23 1.59
C PRO A 183 -18.32 11.25 2.69
N LEU A 184 -18.37 9.94 2.37
CA LEU A 184 -18.68 8.91 3.36
C LEU A 184 -17.59 8.78 4.41
N PHE A 185 -16.32 8.86 4.04
CA PHE A 185 -15.19 8.82 4.98
C PHE A 185 -15.17 10.03 5.90
N ILE A 186 -15.40 11.24 5.36
CA ILE A 186 -15.50 12.46 6.17
C ILE A 186 -16.67 12.36 7.15
N TRP A 187 -17.83 11.91 6.68
CA TRP A 187 -19.00 11.70 7.53
C TRP A 187 -18.74 10.62 8.61
N ALA A 188 -18.11 9.51 8.23
CA ALA A 188 -17.76 8.43 9.17
C ALA A 188 -16.77 8.94 10.23
N GLY A 189 -15.74 9.68 9.83
CA GLY A 189 -14.81 10.32 10.75
C GLY A 189 -15.52 11.24 11.76
N LEU A 190 -16.33 12.17 11.27
CA LEU A 190 -17.07 13.09 12.12
C LEU A 190 -18.09 12.35 13.01
N SER A 191 -18.81 11.37 12.47
CA SER A 191 -19.78 10.61 13.26
C SER A 191 -19.13 9.70 14.30
N THR A 192 -17.98 9.09 13.99
CA THR A 192 -17.20 8.31 14.95
C THR A 192 -16.67 9.21 16.06
N TRP A 193 -16.15 10.39 15.70
CA TRP A 193 -15.74 11.40 16.64
C TRP A 193 -16.87 11.79 17.59
N LEU A 194 -18.06 12.13 17.07
CA LEU A 194 -19.16 12.66 17.90
C LEU A 194 -19.87 11.61 18.76
N THR A 195 -19.92 10.35 18.31
CA THR A 195 -20.84 9.37 18.90
C THR A 195 -20.24 8.02 19.27
N GLY A 196 -19.02 7.72 18.85
CA GLY A 196 -18.54 6.34 18.89
C GLY A 196 -17.17 6.11 19.49
N TYR A 197 -16.43 7.14 19.84
CA TYR A 197 -15.08 6.98 20.36
C TYR A 197 -14.88 7.72 21.69
N ASP A 198 -14.21 7.09 22.64
CA ASP A 198 -13.88 7.76 23.90
C ASP A 198 -12.72 8.75 23.71
N HIS A 199 -12.98 10.02 23.99
CA HIS A 199 -12.02 11.11 23.88
C HIS A 199 -11.28 11.41 25.17
N ARG A 200 -11.61 10.71 26.27
CA ARG A 200 -11.19 11.10 27.62
C ARG A 200 -10.08 10.23 28.18
N THR A 201 -10.03 8.98 27.73
CA THR A 201 -9.06 8.01 28.22
C THR A 201 -8.17 7.52 27.10
N PRO A 202 -6.83 7.41 27.30
CA PRO A 202 -5.95 6.73 26.39
C PRO A 202 -6.39 5.28 26.14
N HIS A 203 -6.13 4.77 24.92
CA HIS A 203 -6.62 3.46 24.51
C HIS A 203 -5.54 2.40 24.46
N PHE A 204 -4.24 2.79 24.48
CA PHE A 204 -3.15 1.84 24.42
C PHE A 204 -1.81 2.46 24.84
N ARG A 205 -0.86 1.57 25.10
CA ARG A 205 0.57 1.84 25.20
C ARG A 205 1.25 1.44 23.90
N LEU A 206 2.30 2.17 23.55
CA LEU A 206 3.11 1.89 22.38
C LEU A 206 4.58 1.85 22.80
N HIS A 207 5.27 0.76 22.48
CA HIS A 207 6.69 0.59 22.77
C HIS A 207 7.42 -0.12 21.62
N GLY A 208 8.72 0.04 21.56
CA GLY A 208 9.58 -0.54 20.51
C GLY A 208 10.55 0.49 19.94
N ASP A 209 10.95 0.30 18.69
CA ASP A 209 11.97 1.13 18.05
C ASP A 209 11.55 2.58 17.85
N GLY A 210 12.56 3.44 17.72
CA GLY A 210 12.40 4.82 17.23
C GLY A 210 12.00 5.86 18.27
N GLY A 211 11.80 5.50 19.55
CA GLY A 211 11.48 6.48 20.59
C GLY A 211 11.20 5.86 21.97
N PRO A 212 10.94 6.70 22.98
CA PRO A 212 10.53 6.25 24.31
C PRO A 212 9.14 5.63 24.27
N ASP A 213 8.78 4.88 25.31
CA ASP A 213 7.45 4.34 25.45
C ASP A 213 6.39 5.46 25.54
N VAL A 214 5.25 5.25 24.90
CA VAL A 214 4.08 6.13 24.92
C VAL A 214 2.98 5.44 25.71
N ASP A 215 2.60 5.97 26.86
CA ASP A 215 1.60 5.38 27.76
C ASP A 215 0.18 5.90 27.51
N ASP A 216 0.02 6.98 26.74
CA ASP A 216 -1.21 7.75 26.55
C ASP A 216 -1.66 7.80 25.09
N GLY A 217 -1.46 6.73 24.33
CA GLY A 217 -1.89 6.63 22.92
C GLY A 217 -3.39 6.57 22.76
N TYR A 218 -3.96 7.44 21.92
CA TYR A 218 -5.37 7.42 21.53
C TYR A 218 -5.61 6.72 20.21
N PHE A 219 -4.76 6.97 19.22
CA PHE A 219 -4.75 6.24 17.97
C PHE A 219 -3.37 6.34 17.30
N THR A 220 -3.03 5.34 16.53
CA THR A 220 -1.79 5.33 15.74
C THR A 220 -2.05 4.84 14.33
N ILE A 221 -1.26 5.39 13.39
CA ILE A 221 -1.21 4.95 12.01
C ILE A 221 0.21 4.47 11.74
N VAL A 222 0.34 3.21 11.36
CA VAL A 222 1.62 2.60 11.00
C VAL A 222 1.66 2.47 9.48
N LEU A 223 2.56 3.22 8.85
CA LEU A 223 2.71 3.32 7.40
C LEU A 223 3.85 2.43 6.91
N ASN A 224 3.63 1.70 5.84
CA ASN A 224 4.66 1.09 5.00
C ASN A 224 4.97 1.98 3.78
N THR A 225 3.97 2.72 3.30
CA THR A 225 4.11 3.67 2.19
C THR A 225 3.33 4.94 2.44
N ASN A 226 3.66 6.00 1.68
CA ASN A 226 2.93 7.25 1.62
C ASN A 226 2.50 7.50 0.16
N PRO A 227 1.32 8.07 -0.11
CA PRO A 227 0.37 8.67 0.84
C PRO A 227 -0.52 7.65 1.57
N TYR A 228 -1.09 8.07 2.69
CA TYR A 228 -2.07 7.29 3.45
C TYR A 228 -3.31 6.94 2.60
N THR A 229 -3.82 7.90 1.83
CA THR A 229 -4.93 7.72 0.88
C THR A 229 -4.97 8.87 -0.11
N TYR A 230 -5.95 8.83 -1.01
CA TYR A 230 -6.20 9.92 -1.96
C TYR A 230 -7.61 10.48 -1.77
N LEU A 231 -7.74 11.80 -1.72
CA LEU A 231 -9.00 12.54 -1.76
C LEU A 231 -9.22 13.06 -3.19
N GLY A 232 -9.88 12.28 -4.02
CA GLY A 232 -9.89 12.49 -5.47
C GLY A 232 -8.49 12.31 -6.05
N ASN A 233 -7.91 13.39 -6.60
CA ASN A 233 -6.54 13.38 -7.11
C ASN A 233 -5.50 13.92 -6.11
N ARG A 234 -5.91 14.39 -4.95
CA ARG A 234 -5.00 14.93 -3.94
C ARG A 234 -4.55 13.84 -2.99
N PRO A 235 -3.24 13.62 -2.84
CA PRO A 235 -2.72 12.72 -1.82
C PRO A 235 -2.94 13.31 -0.42
N LEU A 236 -3.21 12.46 0.55
CA LEU A 236 -3.12 12.76 1.97
C LEU A 236 -1.78 12.23 2.47
N ASP A 237 -0.78 13.10 2.46
CA ASP A 237 0.60 12.77 2.81
C ASP A 237 0.79 12.84 4.32
N LEU A 238 0.81 11.70 5.01
CA LEU A 238 1.07 11.68 6.44
C LEU A 238 2.57 11.75 6.76
N SER A 239 3.39 10.99 6.03
CA SER A 239 4.84 11.02 6.18
C SER A 239 5.56 10.68 4.88
N PRO A 240 6.23 11.64 4.23
CA PRO A 240 7.09 11.39 3.07
C PRO A 240 8.25 10.42 3.34
N ALA A 241 8.57 10.15 4.62
CA ALA A 241 9.61 9.20 5.00
C ALA A 241 9.18 7.73 4.87
N ALA A 242 7.86 7.45 4.75
CA ALA A 242 7.36 6.11 4.52
C ALA A 242 7.53 5.72 3.05
N THR A 243 8.60 4.98 2.75
CA THR A 243 8.98 4.53 1.41
C THR A 243 9.21 3.02 1.39
N LEU A 244 9.06 2.39 0.23
CA LEU A 244 9.12 0.93 0.06
C LEU A 244 10.49 0.31 0.34
N ASP A 245 11.53 1.12 0.48
CA ASP A 245 12.94 0.75 0.73
C ASP A 245 13.39 0.99 2.17
N ARG A 246 12.48 1.39 3.07
CA ARG A 246 12.76 1.70 4.48
C ARG A 246 11.83 0.97 5.41
N GLY A 247 12.17 1.00 6.71
CA GLY A 247 11.30 0.56 7.79
C GLY A 247 9.99 1.34 7.88
N LEU A 248 9.12 0.92 8.77
CA LEU A 248 7.80 1.50 8.96
C LEU A 248 7.90 2.93 9.54
N VAL A 249 6.84 3.70 9.32
CA VAL A 249 6.64 4.98 10.01
C VAL A 249 5.40 4.88 10.88
N ALA A 250 5.55 5.13 12.19
CA ALA A 250 4.44 5.18 13.13
C ALA A 250 4.14 6.63 13.53
N ILE A 251 2.87 7.02 13.45
CA ILE A 251 2.38 8.33 13.87
C ILE A 251 1.30 8.11 14.92
N THR A 252 1.62 8.38 16.18
CA THR A 252 0.73 8.18 17.32
C THR A 252 0.25 9.53 17.85
N PHE A 253 -1.05 9.64 18.02
CA PHE A 253 -1.68 10.79 18.65
C PHE A 253 -1.92 10.51 20.14
N THR A 254 -1.39 11.38 20.98
CA THR A 254 -1.57 11.35 22.45
C THR A 254 -2.70 12.29 22.89
N THR A 255 -3.52 12.76 21.95
CA THR A 255 -4.69 13.57 22.24
C THR A 255 -5.82 13.34 21.25
N MET A 256 -7.04 13.54 21.69
CA MET A 256 -8.22 13.61 20.85
C MET A 256 -8.71 15.06 20.65
N ASN A 257 -7.86 16.06 20.87
CA ASN A 257 -8.25 17.45 20.63
C ASN A 257 -8.51 17.70 19.14
N ALA A 258 -9.73 18.13 18.80
CA ALA A 258 -10.14 18.34 17.41
C ALA A 258 -9.25 19.33 16.66
N ALA A 259 -8.83 20.44 17.31
CA ALA A 259 -7.98 21.44 16.68
C ALA A 259 -6.58 20.88 16.36
N ALA A 260 -6.02 20.07 17.27
CA ALA A 260 -4.75 19.40 17.07
C ALA A 260 -4.79 18.43 15.88
N ILE A 261 -5.83 17.58 15.81
CA ILE A 261 -6.02 16.61 14.70
C ILE A 261 -6.24 17.34 13.37
N LEU A 262 -7.12 18.36 13.35
CA LEU A 262 -7.38 19.12 12.11
C LEU A 262 -6.15 19.87 11.62
N THR A 263 -5.31 20.39 12.52
CA THR A 263 -4.05 21.04 12.16
C THR A 263 -3.08 20.06 11.54
N SER A 264 -2.95 18.85 12.11
CA SER A 264 -2.11 17.77 11.58
C SER A 264 -2.58 17.31 10.20
N LEU A 265 -3.89 17.10 10.02
CA LEU A 265 -4.48 16.74 8.73
C LEU A 265 -4.33 17.85 7.68
N ALA A 266 -4.46 19.12 8.08
CA ALA A 266 -4.25 20.25 7.17
C ALA A 266 -2.79 20.32 6.69
N GLY A 267 -1.82 19.97 7.54
CA GLY A 267 -0.41 19.80 7.16
C GLY A 267 -0.23 18.71 6.11
N ALA A 268 -0.80 17.55 6.35
CA ALA A 268 -0.77 16.39 5.45
C ALA A 268 -1.39 16.69 4.07
N LEU A 269 -2.47 17.47 4.02
CA LEU A 269 -3.13 17.85 2.75
C LEU A 269 -2.36 18.89 1.93
N ARG A 270 -1.44 19.64 2.56
CA ARG A 270 -0.58 20.61 1.86
C ARG A 270 0.66 19.98 1.23
N GLY A 271 0.89 18.69 1.45
CA GLY A 271 2.09 17.95 1.02
C GLY A 271 3.31 18.31 1.86
N GLY A 272 3.86 17.37 2.57
CA GLY A 272 5.02 17.57 3.45
C GLY A 272 4.87 16.87 4.79
N GLY A 273 3.81 16.11 4.93
CA GLY A 273 3.57 15.25 6.08
C GLY A 273 2.98 15.96 7.29
N VAL A 274 2.69 15.17 8.30
CA VAL A 274 2.33 15.63 9.63
C VAL A 274 3.59 16.21 10.29
N LYS A 275 3.49 17.41 10.83
CA LYS A 275 4.64 18.06 11.49
C LYS A 275 4.74 17.64 12.95
N PRO A 276 5.96 17.50 13.48
CA PRO A 276 6.17 17.25 14.92
C PRO A 276 5.44 18.26 15.79
N ALA A 277 4.78 17.77 16.83
CA ALA A 277 4.08 18.56 17.83
C ALA A 277 4.03 17.78 19.16
N ASP A 278 3.84 18.46 20.30
CA ASP A 278 3.84 17.84 21.63
C ASP A 278 2.80 16.73 21.83
N HIS A 279 1.76 16.72 21.00
CA HIS A 279 0.70 15.73 21.03
C HIS A 279 0.89 14.58 20.01
N LEU A 280 2.08 14.47 19.42
CA LEU A 280 2.42 13.47 18.42
C LEU A 280 3.73 12.77 18.78
N ASP A 281 3.70 11.44 18.76
CA ASP A 281 4.88 10.61 18.68
C ASP A 281 5.05 10.15 17.22
N ILE A 282 6.16 10.55 16.58
CA ILE A 282 6.44 10.19 15.18
C ILE A 282 7.75 9.40 15.15
N ARG A 283 7.65 8.14 14.78
CA ARG A 283 8.79 7.22 14.65
C ARG A 283 9.01 6.88 13.18
N ILE A 284 10.25 6.97 12.75
CA ILE A 284 10.67 6.75 11.36
C ILE A 284 11.66 5.61 11.31
N ASP A 285 11.57 4.79 10.27
CA ASP A 285 12.47 3.64 10.03
C ASP A 285 12.37 2.57 11.14
N VAL A 286 11.13 2.31 11.55
CA VAL A 286 10.81 1.35 12.62
C VAL A 286 10.85 -0.07 12.06
N THR A 287 11.59 -0.96 12.72
CA THR A 287 11.63 -2.38 12.38
C THR A 287 10.71 -3.23 13.24
N HIS A 288 10.50 -2.80 14.49
CA HIS A 288 9.62 -3.49 15.43
C HIS A 288 8.88 -2.50 16.35
N LEU A 289 7.58 -2.72 16.52
CA LEU A 289 6.70 -1.90 17.35
C LEU A 289 5.60 -2.75 17.96
N VAL A 290 5.23 -2.47 19.20
CA VAL A 290 4.12 -3.12 19.88
C VAL A 290 3.13 -2.09 20.37
N VAL A 291 1.85 -2.35 20.12
CA VAL A 291 0.72 -1.59 20.66
C VAL A 291 -0.12 -2.52 21.51
N GLU A 292 -0.32 -2.19 22.78
CA GLU A 292 -1.07 -3.06 23.70
C GLU A 292 -1.89 -2.29 24.74
N HIS A 293 -2.98 -2.93 25.19
CA HIS A 293 -3.81 -2.44 26.29
C HIS A 293 -4.58 -3.59 26.95
N GLU A 294 -5.02 -3.39 28.19
CA GLU A 294 -5.84 -4.39 28.91
C GLU A 294 -7.25 -4.52 28.31
N THR A 295 -7.84 -3.40 27.86
CA THR A 295 -9.10 -3.41 27.12
C THR A 295 -8.86 -3.53 25.62
N PRO A 296 -9.69 -4.33 24.88
CA PRO A 296 -9.54 -4.44 23.45
C PRO A 296 -9.77 -3.10 22.72
N PHE A 297 -8.98 -2.83 21.71
CA PHE A 297 -9.08 -1.69 20.82
C PHE A 297 -9.26 -2.13 19.37
N PRO A 298 -9.96 -1.35 18.50
CA PRO A 298 -10.17 -1.68 17.11
C PRO A 298 -8.90 -1.48 16.29
N TYR A 299 -8.74 -2.28 15.21
CA TYR A 299 -7.67 -2.11 14.24
C TYR A 299 -8.11 -2.45 12.82
N GLN A 300 -7.43 -1.87 11.85
CA GLN A 300 -7.63 -2.10 10.43
C GLN A 300 -6.28 -2.37 9.74
N VAL A 301 -6.29 -3.09 8.61
CA VAL A 301 -5.13 -3.39 7.78
C VAL A 301 -5.47 -3.10 6.33
N ASP A 302 -4.73 -2.19 5.68
CA ASP A 302 -4.93 -1.79 4.29
C ASP A 302 -6.39 -1.41 3.98
N GLY A 303 -7.09 -0.78 4.93
CA GLY A 303 -8.48 -0.35 4.81
C GLY A 303 -9.54 -1.43 5.08
N ASP A 304 -9.14 -2.62 5.54
CA ASP A 304 -10.04 -3.69 6.00
C ASP A 304 -10.13 -3.67 7.53
N ALA A 305 -11.33 -3.47 8.08
CA ALA A 305 -11.57 -3.58 9.53
C ALA A 305 -11.45 -5.05 9.97
N LEU A 306 -10.64 -5.31 10.99
CA LEU A 306 -10.36 -6.67 11.48
C LEU A 306 -10.91 -6.94 12.90
N GLY A 307 -11.74 -6.03 13.41
CA GLY A 307 -12.32 -6.13 14.75
C GLY A 307 -11.41 -5.55 15.83
N THR A 308 -11.38 -6.18 16.99
CA THR A 308 -10.66 -5.68 18.18
C THR A 308 -9.62 -6.67 18.68
N THR A 309 -8.55 -6.15 19.27
CA THR A 309 -7.49 -6.92 19.91
C THR A 309 -6.93 -6.18 21.11
N LYS A 310 -6.19 -6.89 21.96
CA LYS A 310 -5.47 -6.31 23.10
C LYS A 310 -4.00 -6.04 22.80
N ARG A 311 -3.46 -6.63 21.72
CA ARG A 311 -2.05 -6.52 21.37
C ARG A 311 -1.87 -6.62 19.85
N LEU A 312 -1.10 -5.71 19.32
CA LEU A 312 -0.59 -5.73 17.95
C LEU A 312 0.92 -5.65 17.98
N GLU A 313 1.56 -6.53 17.25
CA GLU A 313 3.00 -6.55 17.06
C GLU A 313 3.30 -6.30 15.60
N PHE A 314 3.96 -5.17 15.34
CA PHE A 314 4.34 -4.73 14.00
C PHE A 314 5.80 -5.08 13.75
N THR A 315 6.07 -5.58 12.56
CA THR A 315 7.42 -5.87 12.09
C THR A 315 7.57 -5.38 10.66
N HIS A 316 8.68 -4.76 10.32
CA HIS A 316 9.06 -4.53 8.94
C HIS A 316 9.78 -5.75 8.40
N VAL A 317 9.34 -6.26 7.25
CA VAL A 317 9.98 -7.36 6.54
C VAL A 317 10.66 -6.77 5.30
N PRO A 318 11.99 -6.57 5.33
CA PRO A 318 12.71 -6.03 4.17
C PRO A 318 12.69 -7.05 3.03
N ASP A 319 12.75 -6.57 1.80
CA ASP A 319 12.81 -7.40 0.58
C ASP A 319 11.72 -8.48 0.52
N ALA A 320 10.55 -8.20 1.07
CA ALA A 320 9.46 -9.17 1.22
C ALA A 320 8.93 -9.66 -0.13
N VAL A 321 8.89 -8.80 -1.14
CA VAL A 321 8.46 -9.12 -2.51
C VAL A 321 9.30 -8.36 -3.54
N LYS A 322 9.45 -8.95 -4.73
CA LYS A 322 9.97 -8.24 -5.91
C LYS A 322 8.81 -7.57 -6.62
N LEU A 323 8.84 -6.25 -6.74
CA LEU A 323 7.79 -5.47 -7.42
C LEU A 323 8.22 -5.13 -8.84
N VAL A 324 7.33 -5.33 -9.80
CA VAL A 324 7.49 -4.79 -11.17
C VAL A 324 7.21 -3.29 -11.12
N PHE A 325 8.22 -2.47 -11.38
CA PHE A 325 8.04 -1.03 -11.48
C PHE A 325 7.52 -0.64 -12.87
N PRO A 326 6.51 0.24 -12.94
CA PRO A 326 5.97 0.72 -14.21
C PRO A 326 6.99 1.62 -14.94
N SER A 327 7.05 1.49 -16.26
CA SER A 327 7.92 2.29 -17.16
C SER A 327 7.10 3.09 -18.15
#